data_184ec3703360077bc86c5f38cc9d5c99
#
_entry.id   184ec3703360077bc86c5f38cc9d5c99
#
_cell.length_a   1.000
_cell.length_b   1.000
_cell.length_c   1.000
_cell.angle_alpha   90.00
_cell.angle_beta   90.00
_cell.angle_gamma   90.00
#
_symmetry.space_group_name_H-M   'P 1'
#
loop_
_entity.id
_entity.type
_entity.pdbx_description
1 polymer ?
#
loop_
_entity_poly.entity_id
_entity_poly.type
_entity_poly.pdbx_seq_one_letter_code
_entity_poly.pdbx_strand_id
1 'polypeptide(L)'
;MSVSESIMQGLTEALDYQQAKIHARKTRLTIKPVDTFNSNDIKQIRQRTGLSQVMFAGSLGVSPKTVEAWENGRNKPEGASRRLLEIVRDDPEFLKRFQA
;
A
#
# COMPACT_ATOMS: atom_id res chain seq x y z
N MET A 1 6.65 -33.23 29.54
CA MET A 1 6.18 -33.48 28.16
C MET A 1 6.60 -34.88 27.75
N SER A 2 5.72 -35.70 27.22
CA SER A 2 6.05 -37.05 26.74
C SER A 2 6.74 -36.98 25.38
N VAL A 3 7.43 -38.06 24.97
CA VAL A 3 8.11 -38.12 23.67
C VAL A 3 7.09 -37.98 22.54
N SER A 4 5.90 -38.61 22.67
CA SER A 4 4.84 -38.56 21.67
C SER A 4 4.28 -37.13 21.53
N GLU A 5 4.14 -36.38 22.61
CA GLU A 5 3.71 -34.98 22.57
C GLU A 5 4.74 -34.12 21.87
N SER A 6 6.03 -34.36 22.14
CA SER A 6 7.11 -33.61 21.45
C SER A 6 7.13 -33.86 19.95
N ILE A 7 6.88 -35.13 19.53
CA ILE A 7 6.81 -35.49 18.12
C ILE A 7 5.62 -34.83 17.46
N MET A 8 4.44 -34.88 18.10
CA MET A 8 3.23 -34.26 17.56
C MET A 8 3.39 -32.75 17.43
N GLN A 9 4.00 -32.09 18.41
CA GLN A 9 4.28 -30.65 18.34
C GLN A 9 5.22 -30.32 17.19
N GLY A 10 6.28 -31.09 17.00
CA GLY A 10 7.22 -30.89 15.91
C GLY A 10 6.57 -31.07 14.54
N LEU A 11 5.67 -32.06 14.39
CA LEU A 11 4.93 -32.27 13.15
C LEU A 11 3.97 -31.13 12.86
N THR A 12 3.26 -30.64 13.89
CA THR A 12 2.35 -29.50 13.74
C THR A 12 3.11 -28.25 13.30
N GLU A 13 4.24 -27.96 13.91
CA GLU A 13 5.09 -26.82 13.55
C GLU A 13 5.58 -26.92 12.11
N ALA A 14 5.99 -28.12 11.69
CA ALA A 14 6.45 -28.36 10.32
C ALA A 14 5.34 -28.14 9.30
N LEU A 15 4.11 -28.61 9.60
CA LEU A 15 2.95 -28.39 8.73
C LEU A 15 2.59 -26.92 8.65
N ASP A 16 2.59 -26.21 9.78
CA ASP A 16 2.31 -24.78 9.81
C ASP A 16 3.32 -24.00 8.97
N TYR A 17 4.60 -24.35 9.07
CA TYR A 17 5.66 -23.74 8.28
C TYR A 17 5.45 -23.97 6.78
N GLN A 18 5.09 -25.20 6.37
CA GLN A 18 4.84 -25.53 4.98
C GLN A 18 3.62 -24.78 4.43
N GLN A 19 2.55 -24.68 5.20
CA GLN A 19 1.35 -23.95 4.80
C GLN A 19 1.62 -22.46 4.66
N ALA A 20 2.38 -21.88 5.60
CA ALA A 20 2.77 -20.47 5.53
C ALA A 20 3.64 -20.20 4.30
N LYS A 21 4.56 -21.12 3.98
CA LYS A 21 5.42 -21.00 2.80
C LYS A 21 4.62 -21.06 1.50
N ILE A 22 3.65 -21.95 1.41
CA ILE A 22 2.78 -22.09 0.24
C ILE A 22 1.92 -20.84 0.10
N HIS A 23 1.34 -20.34 1.20
CA HIS A 23 0.51 -19.13 1.20
C HIS A 23 1.34 -17.91 0.76
N ALA A 24 2.53 -17.73 1.29
CA ALA A 24 3.42 -16.64 0.90
C ALA A 24 3.77 -16.70 -0.59
N ARG A 25 4.00 -17.90 -1.13
CA ARG A 25 4.30 -18.11 -2.54
C ARG A 25 3.11 -17.75 -3.43
N LYS A 26 1.90 -18.17 -3.05
CA LYS A 26 0.68 -17.83 -3.78
C LYS A 26 0.42 -16.32 -3.74
N THR A 27 0.58 -15.69 -2.57
CA THR A 27 0.42 -14.25 -2.41
C THR A 27 1.39 -13.50 -3.33
N ARG A 28 2.66 -13.94 -3.38
CA ARG A 28 3.68 -13.32 -4.23
C ARG A 28 3.31 -13.40 -5.71
N LEU A 29 2.72 -14.52 -6.16
CA LEU A 29 2.32 -14.73 -7.55
C LEU A 29 1.09 -13.92 -7.95
N THR A 30 0.25 -13.53 -6.97
CA THR A 30 -1.01 -12.80 -7.21
C THR A 30 -0.92 -11.31 -6.94
N ILE A 31 0.19 -10.81 -6.37
CA ILE A 31 0.36 -9.39 -6.11
C ILE A 31 0.62 -8.65 -7.42
N LYS A 32 -0.27 -7.71 -7.73
CA LYS A 32 -0.10 -6.82 -8.86
C LYS A 32 1.05 -5.84 -8.57
N PRO A 33 1.99 -5.63 -9.50
CA PRO A 33 3.02 -4.60 -9.33
C PRO A 33 2.39 -3.22 -9.16
N VAL A 34 3.06 -2.35 -8.39
CA VAL A 34 2.58 -0.98 -8.17
C VAL A 34 2.85 -0.14 -9.40
N ASP A 35 1.85 0.62 -9.84
CA ASP A 35 1.98 1.53 -10.97
C ASP A 35 2.94 2.69 -10.64
N THR A 36 3.50 3.29 -11.67
CA THR A 36 4.26 4.53 -11.55
C THR A 36 3.36 5.71 -11.93
N PHE A 37 3.60 6.87 -11.32
CA PHE A 37 2.81 8.06 -11.54
C PHE A 37 3.70 9.22 -11.91
N ASN A 38 3.39 9.93 -13.00
CA ASN A 38 4.05 11.17 -13.36
C ASN A 38 3.33 12.35 -12.70
N SER A 39 3.88 13.56 -12.88
CA SER A 39 3.33 14.77 -12.26
C SER A 39 1.87 15.04 -12.67
N ASN A 40 1.54 14.79 -13.92
CA ASN A 40 0.19 15.01 -14.42
C ASN A 40 -0.79 14.00 -13.88
N ASP A 41 -0.38 12.75 -13.76
CA ASP A 41 -1.20 11.69 -13.16
C ASP A 41 -1.61 12.06 -11.74
N ILE A 42 -0.66 12.56 -10.95
CA ILE A 42 -0.89 12.93 -9.55
C ILE A 42 -1.84 14.11 -9.44
N LYS A 43 -1.68 15.12 -10.31
CA LYS A 43 -2.62 16.24 -10.38
C LYS A 43 -4.05 15.78 -10.67
N GLN A 44 -4.20 14.88 -11.64
CA GLN A 44 -5.51 14.37 -12.02
C GLN A 44 -6.15 13.58 -10.88
N ILE A 45 -5.36 12.73 -10.20
CA ILE A 45 -5.84 11.97 -9.04
C ILE A 45 -6.35 12.94 -7.96
N ARG A 46 -5.55 13.95 -7.64
CA ARG A 46 -5.95 14.95 -6.63
C ARG A 46 -7.22 15.70 -7.05
N GLN A 47 -7.28 16.15 -8.31
CA GLN A 47 -8.43 16.90 -8.80
C GLN A 47 -9.72 16.08 -8.70
N ARG A 48 -9.67 14.78 -8.92
CA ARG A 48 -10.84 13.91 -8.77
C ARG A 48 -11.31 13.84 -7.32
N THR A 49 -10.41 14.00 -6.35
CA THR A 49 -10.78 14.02 -4.94
C THR A 49 -11.43 15.33 -4.52
N GLY A 50 -11.23 16.40 -5.29
CA GLY A 50 -11.68 17.74 -4.94
C GLY A 50 -10.87 18.41 -3.85
N LEU A 51 -9.76 17.82 -3.42
CA LEU A 51 -8.94 18.34 -2.33
C LEU A 51 -7.85 19.29 -2.84
N SER A 52 -7.50 20.29 -2.01
CA SER A 52 -6.31 21.10 -2.24
C SER A 52 -5.05 20.29 -2.03
N GLN A 53 -3.90 20.81 -2.44
CA GLN A 53 -2.61 20.15 -2.19
C GLN A 53 -2.38 19.90 -0.70
N VAL A 54 -2.72 20.88 0.14
CA VAL A 54 -2.53 20.76 1.60
C VAL A 54 -3.40 19.67 2.18
N MET A 55 -4.68 19.64 1.82
CA MET A 55 -5.61 18.63 2.33
C MET A 55 -5.30 17.25 1.79
N PHE A 56 -4.94 17.16 0.53
CA PHE A 56 -4.54 15.90 -0.10
C PHE A 56 -3.30 15.32 0.59
N ALA A 57 -2.28 16.15 0.81
CA ALA A 57 -1.08 15.74 1.52
C ALA A 57 -1.38 15.25 2.93
N GLY A 58 -2.19 16.02 3.69
CA GLY A 58 -2.60 15.63 5.04
C GLY A 58 -3.33 14.31 5.07
N SER A 59 -4.23 14.08 4.12
CA SER A 59 -4.98 12.83 4.01
C SER A 59 -4.10 11.63 3.68
N LEU A 60 -3.04 11.84 2.89
CA LEU A 60 -2.07 10.80 2.56
C LEU A 60 -1.01 10.58 3.65
N GLY A 61 -0.87 11.52 4.58
CA GLY A 61 0.16 11.44 5.61
C GLY A 61 1.53 11.93 5.15
N VAL A 62 1.58 12.80 4.14
CA VAL A 62 2.82 13.41 3.65
C VAL A 62 2.75 14.92 3.80
N SER A 63 3.89 15.61 3.62
CA SER A 63 3.91 17.08 3.70
C SER A 63 3.33 17.70 2.42
N PRO A 64 2.75 18.92 2.52
CA PRO A 64 2.30 19.64 1.32
C PRO A 64 3.42 19.87 0.31
N LYS A 65 4.65 20.10 0.77
CA LYS A 65 5.81 20.24 -0.11
C LYS A 65 6.10 18.98 -0.90
N THR A 66 5.84 17.82 -0.32
CA THR A 66 5.98 16.53 -1.00
C THR A 66 5.02 16.42 -2.18
N VAL A 67 3.74 16.75 -1.97
CA VAL A 67 2.74 16.73 -3.04
C VAL A 67 3.09 17.77 -4.10
N GLU A 68 3.49 18.96 -3.69
CA GLU A 68 3.93 20.00 -4.63
C GLU A 68 5.09 19.51 -5.50
N ALA A 69 6.10 18.88 -4.89
CA ALA A 69 7.25 18.35 -5.63
C ALA A 69 6.83 17.27 -6.62
N TRP A 70 5.90 16.41 -6.24
CA TRP A 70 5.37 15.38 -7.14
C TRP A 70 4.66 16.02 -8.35
N GLU A 71 3.83 17.04 -8.10
CA GLU A 71 3.04 17.69 -9.15
C GLU A 71 3.91 18.59 -10.06
N ASN A 72 5.07 19.02 -9.58
CA ASN A 72 6.03 19.78 -10.36
C ASN A 72 7.10 18.92 -11.03
N GLY A 73 7.06 17.62 -10.82
CA GLY A 73 8.01 16.69 -11.43
C GLY A 73 9.40 16.72 -10.81
N ARG A 74 9.59 17.43 -9.67
CA ARG A 74 10.88 17.48 -8.97
C ARG A 74 11.18 16.20 -8.21
N ASN A 75 10.13 15.45 -7.85
CA ASN A 75 10.25 14.21 -7.11
C ASN A 75 9.16 13.26 -7.56
N LYS A 76 9.34 11.96 -7.27
CA LYS A 76 8.35 10.94 -7.61
C LYS A 76 7.90 10.22 -6.34
N PRO A 77 6.60 9.85 -6.25
CA PRO A 77 6.18 9.02 -5.14
C PRO A 77 6.88 7.66 -5.19
N GLU A 78 7.23 7.15 -4.03
CA GLU A 78 7.91 5.87 -3.88
C GLU A 78 7.27 5.03 -2.78
N GLY A 79 7.51 3.72 -2.83
CA GLY A 79 7.07 2.80 -1.79
C GLY A 79 5.56 2.81 -1.60
N ALA A 80 5.12 2.88 -0.35
CA ALA A 80 3.70 2.81 0.02
C ALA A 80 2.88 3.94 -0.59
N SER A 81 3.48 5.11 -0.85
CA SER A 81 2.79 6.24 -1.49
C SER A 81 2.24 5.87 -2.87
N ARG A 82 2.99 5.07 -3.62
CA ARG A 82 2.54 4.61 -4.94
C ARG A 82 1.30 3.74 -4.84
N ARG A 83 1.28 2.79 -3.91
CA ARG A 83 0.12 1.92 -3.70
C ARG A 83 -1.09 2.73 -3.24
N LEU A 84 -0.87 3.70 -2.34
CA LEU A 84 -1.93 4.55 -1.85
C LEU A 84 -2.53 5.42 -2.97
N LEU A 85 -1.68 5.95 -3.85
CA LEU A 85 -2.14 6.71 -5.01
C LEU A 85 -2.97 5.84 -5.97
N GLU A 86 -2.60 4.57 -6.14
CA GLU A 86 -3.39 3.61 -6.90
C GLU A 86 -4.80 3.46 -6.32
N ILE A 87 -4.89 3.29 -5.02
CA ILE A 87 -6.18 3.13 -4.32
C ILE A 87 -7.04 4.38 -4.52
N VAL A 88 -6.45 5.56 -4.36
CA VAL A 88 -7.18 6.84 -4.51
C VAL A 88 -7.61 7.06 -5.97
N ARG A 89 -6.78 6.66 -6.93
CA ARG A 89 -7.14 6.75 -8.34
C ARG A 89 -8.39 5.94 -8.65
N ASP A 90 -8.46 4.73 -8.12
CA ASP A 90 -9.58 3.82 -8.38
C ASP A 90 -10.81 4.15 -7.51
N ASP A 91 -10.58 4.78 -6.35
CA ASP A 91 -11.64 5.19 -5.42
C ASP A 91 -11.32 6.58 -4.87
N PRO A 92 -11.70 7.67 -5.57
CA PRO A 92 -11.43 9.03 -5.12
C PRO A 92 -12.07 9.39 -3.77
N GLU A 93 -13.10 8.66 -3.35
CA GLU A 93 -13.78 8.89 -2.08
C GLU A 93 -13.03 8.28 -0.88
N PHE A 94 -12.02 7.46 -1.15
CA PHE A 94 -11.27 6.74 -0.12
C PHE A 94 -10.70 7.69 0.95
N LEU A 95 -10.16 8.83 0.53
CA LEU A 95 -9.53 9.78 1.45
C LEU A 95 -10.50 10.49 2.38
N LYS A 96 -11.80 10.45 2.09
CA LYS A 96 -12.82 11.06 2.98
C LYS A 96 -12.85 10.39 4.35
N ARG A 97 -12.40 9.16 4.46
CA ARG A 97 -12.31 8.44 5.73
C ARG A 97 -11.36 9.12 6.73
N PHE A 98 -10.43 9.93 6.24
CA PHE A 98 -9.40 10.59 7.06
C PHE A 98 -9.69 12.07 7.29
N GLN A 99 -10.85 12.54 6.87
CA GLN A 99 -11.30 13.89 7.13
C GLN A 99 -12.05 13.91 8.46
N ALA A 100 -11.67 14.84 9.31
CA ALA A 100 -12.32 15.02 10.61
C ALA A 100 -13.68 15.73 10.47
#